data_7130288b1995dfa99bb0fab22e38dcbb
#
_entry.id   7130288b1995dfa99bb0fab22e38dcbb
#
_cell.length_a   1.000
_cell.length_b   1.000
_cell.length_c   1.000
_cell.angle_alpha   90.00
_cell.angle_beta   90.00
_cell.angle_gamma   90.00
#
_symmetry.space_group_name_H-M   'P 1'
#
loop_
_entity.id
_entity.type
_entity.pdbx_description
1 polymer ?
#
loop_
_entity_poly.entity_id
_entity_poly.type
_entity_poly.pdbx_seq_one_letter_code
_entity_poly.pdbx_strand_id
1 'polypeptide(L)'
;MKKACLVLLVLSLILPLIGCASSPVQTGPTTTPEWLNDFPPEDSLWGIGVAKQSSTHLSMSTAEARARTAVARQLDTLVQAMFTDYNLDAGNVNNQANTSLQEDVSRQVTDLNLSGAQPIKRWEAPDGTWWYLVEYKKSNARTAVASILENEEAAFAQFKAQQALEMLDRQLGKQERPLRVDS
;
A
#
# COMPACT_ATOMS: atom_id res chain seq x y z
N MET A 1 46.23 -59.65 -18.12
CA MET A 1 45.00 -59.15 -18.77
C MET A 1 43.88 -58.81 -17.76
N LYS A 2 43.61 -59.63 -16.74
CA LYS A 2 42.55 -59.39 -15.77
C LYS A 2 42.79 -58.15 -14.88
N LYS A 3 44.04 -57.79 -14.52
CA LYS A 3 44.39 -56.63 -13.68
C LYS A 3 44.30 -55.34 -14.46
N ALA A 4 44.55 -55.30 -15.77
CA ALA A 4 44.40 -54.09 -16.60
C ALA A 4 42.94 -53.74 -16.82
N CYS A 5 42.03 -54.72 -16.93
CA CYS A 5 40.60 -54.51 -17.08
C CYS A 5 39.97 -53.93 -15.82
N LEU A 6 40.45 -54.29 -14.63
CA LEU A 6 39.95 -53.80 -13.34
C LEU A 6 40.35 -52.32 -13.07
N VAL A 7 41.56 -51.91 -13.50
CA VAL A 7 42.04 -50.57 -13.42
C VAL A 7 41.25 -49.64 -14.35
N LEU A 8 40.91 -50.07 -15.56
CA LEU A 8 40.05 -49.30 -16.49
C LEU A 8 38.63 -49.16 -15.99
N LEU A 9 38.08 -50.14 -15.29
CA LEU A 9 36.74 -50.13 -14.75
C LEU A 9 36.63 -49.18 -13.54
N VAL A 10 37.69 -49.10 -12.71
CA VAL A 10 37.75 -48.15 -11.58
C VAL A 10 37.94 -46.70 -12.07
N LEU A 11 38.70 -46.48 -13.14
CA LEU A 11 38.94 -45.15 -13.70
C LEU A 11 37.69 -44.58 -14.38
N SER A 12 36.78 -45.42 -14.89
CA SER A 12 35.49 -45.03 -15.50
C SER A 12 34.45 -44.57 -14.47
N LEU A 13 34.60 -44.91 -13.17
CA LEU A 13 33.65 -44.61 -12.12
C LEU A 13 33.90 -43.24 -11.45
N ILE A 14 35.03 -42.58 -11.75
CA ILE A 14 35.44 -41.31 -11.09
C ILE A 14 35.06 -40.07 -11.91
N LEU A 15 34.51 -40.20 -13.14
CA LEU A 15 34.31 -39.09 -14.07
C LEU A 15 32.94 -38.36 -14.08
N PRO A 16 31.91 -38.63 -13.28
CA PRO A 16 30.67 -37.85 -13.36
C PRO A 16 30.43 -36.88 -12.19
N LEU A 17 31.48 -36.29 -11.58
CA LEU A 17 31.30 -35.35 -10.46
C LEU A 17 31.62 -33.87 -10.76
N ILE A 18 31.74 -33.52 -12.05
CA ILE A 18 31.97 -32.13 -12.45
C ILE A 18 30.79 -31.68 -13.33
N GLY A 19 29.73 -31.18 -12.72
CA GLY A 19 28.59 -30.73 -13.54
C GLY A 19 27.42 -30.09 -12.80
N CYS A 20 27.65 -29.42 -11.67
CA CYS A 20 26.73 -28.38 -11.23
C CYS A 20 27.36 -27.01 -11.48
N ALA A 21 27.51 -26.65 -12.74
CA ALA A 21 27.64 -25.25 -13.10
C ALA A 21 26.25 -24.60 -12.83
N SER A 22 26.10 -23.89 -11.69
CA SER A 22 25.01 -22.98 -11.46
C SER A 22 25.00 -21.97 -12.60
N SER A 23 24.12 -22.15 -13.57
CA SER A 23 23.89 -21.11 -14.59
C SER A 23 23.62 -19.81 -13.84
N PRO A 24 24.32 -18.71 -14.14
CA PRO A 24 23.93 -17.42 -13.57
C PRO A 24 22.48 -17.20 -13.96
N VAL A 25 21.62 -16.96 -12.97
CA VAL A 25 20.26 -16.49 -13.19
C VAL A 25 20.43 -15.21 -14.03
N GLN A 26 20.13 -15.28 -15.30
CA GLN A 26 20.02 -14.09 -16.14
C GLN A 26 18.85 -13.30 -15.59
N THR A 27 19.13 -12.34 -14.73
CA THR A 27 18.19 -11.28 -14.36
C THR A 27 17.93 -10.53 -15.66
N GLY A 28 16.86 -10.90 -16.35
CA GLY A 28 16.30 -10.09 -17.42
C GLY A 28 16.03 -8.66 -16.89
N PRO A 29 15.85 -7.66 -17.75
CA PRO A 29 15.57 -6.31 -17.29
C PRO A 29 14.40 -6.35 -16.32
N THR A 30 14.62 -5.86 -15.11
CA THR A 30 13.59 -5.78 -14.06
C THR A 30 12.38 -5.03 -14.61
N THR A 31 11.20 -5.64 -14.54
CA THR A 31 9.94 -5.05 -14.99
C THR A 31 9.22 -4.30 -13.89
N THR A 32 9.75 -4.36 -12.67
CA THR A 32 9.22 -3.72 -11.46
C THR A 32 10.33 -2.98 -10.71
N PRO A 33 10.02 -1.84 -10.07
CA PRO A 33 11.00 -1.11 -9.28
C PRO A 33 11.40 -1.88 -8.02
N GLU A 34 12.67 -1.74 -7.59
CA GLU A 34 13.20 -2.40 -6.38
C GLU A 34 12.42 -2.03 -5.12
N TRP A 35 11.97 -0.77 -5.02
CA TRP A 35 11.21 -0.25 -3.89
C TRP A 35 9.77 -0.76 -3.78
N LEU A 36 9.32 -1.61 -4.72
CA LEU A 36 7.96 -2.18 -4.68
C LEU A 36 7.74 -3.07 -3.44
N ASN A 37 8.82 -3.62 -2.90
CA ASN A 37 8.80 -4.45 -1.71
C ASN A 37 9.07 -3.68 -0.41
N ASP A 38 9.29 -2.36 -0.49
CA ASP A 38 9.45 -1.53 0.70
C ASP A 38 8.10 -1.37 1.41
N PHE A 39 8.16 -1.20 2.73
CA PHE A 39 6.98 -0.91 3.55
C PHE A 39 6.90 0.59 3.87
N PRO A 40 5.69 1.16 4.01
CA PRO A 40 5.55 2.54 4.42
C PRO A 40 6.11 2.75 5.84
N PRO A 41 6.69 3.93 6.12
CA PRO A 41 6.98 4.34 7.48
C PRO A 41 5.71 4.33 8.36
N GLU A 42 5.88 4.13 9.66
CA GLU A 42 4.75 4.05 10.61
C GLU A 42 3.83 5.28 10.58
N ASP A 43 4.38 6.45 10.25
CA ASP A 43 3.66 7.74 10.21
C ASP A 43 3.06 8.07 8.84
N SER A 44 3.09 7.15 7.89
CA SER A 44 2.73 7.44 6.49
C SER A 44 1.80 6.39 5.89
N LEU A 45 1.01 6.83 4.92
CA LEU A 45 0.27 5.99 3.97
C LEU A 45 0.97 6.09 2.61
N TRP A 46 1.12 4.97 1.92
CA TRP A 46 1.70 4.91 0.59
C TRP A 46 0.69 4.45 -0.44
N GLY A 47 0.68 5.15 -1.58
CA GLY A 47 -0.07 4.74 -2.74
C GLY A 47 0.85 4.48 -3.93
N ILE A 48 0.63 3.37 -4.61
CA ILE A 48 1.37 3.01 -5.82
C ILE A 48 0.44 3.14 -7.01
N GLY A 49 0.91 3.81 -8.05
CA GLY A 49 0.21 3.95 -9.32
C GLY A 49 1.09 3.52 -10.48
N VAL A 50 0.47 2.84 -11.43
CA VAL A 50 1.13 2.29 -12.61
C VAL A 50 0.36 2.68 -13.85
N ALA A 51 1.04 3.16 -14.88
CA ALA A 51 0.42 3.47 -16.16
C ALA A 51 1.39 3.32 -17.33
N LYS A 52 0.82 2.89 -18.46
CA LYS A 52 1.44 2.95 -19.78
C LYS A 52 0.43 3.55 -20.74
N GLN A 53 0.75 4.68 -21.32
CA GLN A 53 -0.11 5.45 -22.20
C GLN A 53 0.60 5.75 -23.53
N SER A 54 -0.08 6.45 -24.45
CA SER A 54 0.46 6.79 -25.76
C SER A 54 1.66 7.74 -25.73
N SER A 55 1.88 8.46 -24.62
CA SER A 55 3.04 9.33 -24.42
C SER A 55 3.60 9.20 -23.02
N THR A 56 4.90 9.45 -22.86
CA THR A 56 5.59 9.45 -21.56
C THR A 56 4.92 10.40 -20.57
N HIS A 57 4.61 11.64 -20.99
CA HIS A 57 3.96 12.62 -20.13
C HIS A 57 2.59 12.13 -19.62
N LEU A 58 1.78 11.53 -20.50
CA LEU A 58 0.47 11.00 -20.12
C LEU A 58 0.62 9.76 -19.21
N SER A 59 1.64 8.92 -19.45
CA SER A 59 1.95 7.78 -18.58
C SER A 59 2.30 8.25 -17.17
N MET A 60 3.19 9.24 -17.05
CA MET A 60 3.60 9.82 -15.77
C MET A 60 2.43 10.41 -14.99
N SER A 61 1.66 11.31 -15.62
CA SER A 61 0.52 11.97 -14.96
C SER A 61 -0.58 10.98 -14.56
N THR A 62 -0.83 9.96 -15.39
CA THR A 62 -1.79 8.90 -15.07
C THR A 62 -1.29 8.00 -13.93
N ALA A 63 -0.02 7.63 -13.92
CA ALA A 63 0.56 6.83 -12.84
C ALA A 63 0.51 7.59 -11.51
N GLU A 64 0.89 8.87 -11.49
CA GLU A 64 0.78 9.71 -10.30
C GLU A 64 -0.66 9.85 -9.81
N ALA A 65 -1.61 10.13 -10.70
CA ALA A 65 -3.03 10.22 -10.35
C ALA A 65 -3.55 8.90 -9.73
N ARG A 66 -3.17 7.74 -10.28
CA ARG A 66 -3.51 6.43 -9.73
C ARG A 66 -2.90 6.19 -8.35
N ALA A 67 -1.65 6.63 -8.13
CA ALA A 67 -1.00 6.56 -6.82
C ALA A 67 -1.76 7.38 -5.78
N ARG A 68 -2.17 8.62 -6.11
CA ARG A 68 -3.02 9.45 -5.25
C ARG A 68 -4.37 8.79 -4.96
N THR A 69 -5.02 8.24 -5.98
CA THR A 69 -6.28 7.49 -5.81
C THR A 69 -6.10 6.29 -4.88
N ALA A 70 -4.96 5.59 -4.92
CA ALA A 70 -4.68 4.49 -4.01
C ALA A 70 -4.59 4.95 -2.54
N VAL A 71 -3.98 6.11 -2.27
CA VAL A 71 -3.98 6.73 -0.93
C VAL A 71 -5.40 7.12 -0.50
N ALA A 72 -6.17 7.77 -1.39
CA ALA A 72 -7.55 8.18 -1.09
C ALA A 72 -8.43 6.99 -0.68
N ARG A 73 -8.31 5.86 -1.37
CA ARG A 73 -9.04 4.62 -1.02
C ARG A 73 -8.64 4.06 0.35
N GLN A 74 -7.36 4.13 0.71
CA GLN A 74 -6.92 3.70 2.04
C GLN A 74 -7.52 4.60 3.12
N LEU A 75 -7.52 5.92 2.91
CA LEU A 75 -8.11 6.87 3.84
C LEU A 75 -9.63 6.67 3.98
N ASP A 76 -10.35 6.48 2.88
CA ASP A 76 -11.78 6.16 2.89
C ASP A 76 -12.07 4.88 3.70
N THR A 77 -11.28 3.82 3.49
CA THR A 77 -11.40 2.58 4.28
C THR A 77 -11.18 2.82 5.79
N LEU A 78 -10.23 3.67 6.16
CA LEU A 78 -9.97 4.03 7.56
C LEU A 78 -11.11 4.82 8.17
N VAL A 79 -11.72 5.74 7.41
CA VAL A 79 -12.90 6.51 7.84
C VAL A 79 -14.11 5.60 8.03
N GLN A 80 -14.36 4.68 7.08
CA GLN A 80 -15.45 3.71 7.22
C GLN A 80 -15.27 2.81 8.46
N ALA A 81 -14.04 2.35 8.72
CA ALA A 81 -13.73 1.57 9.91
C ALA A 81 -13.93 2.38 11.21
N MET A 82 -13.53 3.64 11.22
CA MET A 82 -13.75 4.57 12.33
C MET A 82 -15.24 4.70 12.69
N PHE A 83 -16.10 4.92 11.69
CA PHE A 83 -17.55 5.02 11.91
C PHE A 83 -18.17 3.70 12.35
N THR A 84 -17.68 2.57 11.84
CA THR A 84 -18.11 1.24 12.27
C THR A 84 -17.80 1.02 13.75
N ASP A 85 -16.57 1.28 14.18
CA ASP A 85 -16.18 1.18 15.59
C ASP A 85 -16.99 2.12 16.47
N TYR A 86 -17.21 3.37 16.01
CA TYR A 86 -18.04 4.34 16.72
C TYR A 86 -19.49 3.86 16.93
N ASN A 87 -20.12 3.33 15.88
CA ASN A 87 -21.50 2.83 15.96
C ASN A 87 -21.63 1.62 16.91
N LEU A 88 -20.63 0.74 16.93
CA LEU A 88 -20.57 -0.40 17.84
C LEU A 88 -20.44 0.06 19.31
N ASP A 89 -19.53 0.96 19.60
CA ASP A 89 -19.30 1.47 20.97
C ASP A 89 -20.50 2.27 21.50
N ALA A 90 -21.19 3.02 20.64
CA ALA A 90 -22.34 3.83 21.01
C ALA A 90 -23.64 3.01 21.14
N GLY A 91 -23.65 1.71 20.79
CA GLY A 91 -24.86 0.88 20.76
C GLY A 91 -25.89 1.33 19.70
N ASN A 92 -25.46 2.12 18.72
CA ASN A 92 -26.31 2.78 17.71
C ASN A 92 -26.21 2.12 16.34
N VAL A 93 -26.32 0.80 16.28
CA VAL A 93 -26.09 -0.01 15.05
C VAL A 93 -27.00 0.38 13.87
N ASN A 94 -28.10 1.12 14.10
CA ASN A 94 -29.07 1.50 13.07
C ASN A 94 -29.45 3.00 13.08
N ASN A 95 -28.52 3.89 13.41
CA ASN A 95 -28.83 5.33 13.40
C ASN A 95 -28.63 5.92 11.99
N GLN A 96 -29.70 6.27 11.31
CA GLN A 96 -29.72 6.82 9.96
C GLN A 96 -28.89 8.13 9.85
N ALA A 97 -28.85 8.94 10.90
CA ALA A 97 -28.03 10.16 10.93
C ALA A 97 -26.52 9.84 10.89
N ASN A 98 -26.08 8.79 11.57
CA ASN A 98 -24.68 8.36 11.53
C ASN A 98 -24.30 7.79 10.16
N THR A 99 -25.22 7.09 9.48
CA THR A 99 -24.99 6.57 8.12
C THR A 99 -24.84 7.72 7.12
N SER A 100 -25.72 8.73 7.17
CA SER A 100 -25.60 9.91 6.29
C SER A 100 -24.32 10.67 6.52
N LEU A 101 -23.93 10.87 7.77
CA LEU A 101 -22.65 11.53 8.10
C LEU A 101 -21.45 10.73 7.60
N GLN A 102 -21.44 9.40 7.78
CA GLN A 102 -20.39 8.53 7.24
C GLN A 102 -20.27 8.69 5.73
N GLU A 103 -21.37 8.67 4.99
CA GLU A 103 -21.39 8.84 3.54
C GLU A 103 -20.85 10.22 3.13
N ASP A 104 -21.21 11.28 3.84
CA ASP A 104 -20.77 12.64 3.57
C ASP A 104 -19.28 12.84 3.87
N VAL A 105 -18.79 12.30 4.98
CA VAL A 105 -17.36 12.33 5.33
C VAL A 105 -16.54 11.50 4.33
N SER A 106 -16.99 10.29 3.98
CA SER A 106 -16.33 9.44 2.98
C SER A 106 -16.26 10.13 1.61
N ARG A 107 -17.33 10.78 1.18
CA ARG A 107 -17.34 11.55 -0.08
C ARG A 107 -16.35 12.70 -0.03
N GLN A 108 -16.37 13.51 1.02
CA GLN A 108 -15.45 14.63 1.18
C GLN A 108 -14.00 14.18 1.24
N VAL A 109 -13.71 13.06 1.91
CA VAL A 109 -12.37 12.45 1.95
C VAL A 109 -11.91 11.99 0.57
N THR A 110 -12.82 11.40 -0.22
CA THR A 110 -12.51 10.96 -1.59
C THR A 110 -12.29 12.15 -2.52
N ASP A 111 -13.04 13.23 -2.33
CA ASP A 111 -12.93 14.48 -3.10
C ASP A 111 -11.76 15.36 -2.63
N LEU A 112 -11.21 15.10 -1.44
CA LEU A 112 -9.98 15.73 -0.99
C LEU A 112 -8.90 15.48 -2.05
N ASN A 113 -8.44 16.56 -2.66
CA ASN A 113 -7.36 16.57 -3.65
C ASN A 113 -6.03 16.16 -2.99
N LEU A 114 -6.08 15.35 -1.94
CA LEU A 114 -4.98 14.90 -1.08
C LEU A 114 -3.88 15.97 -0.99
N SER A 115 -4.30 17.16 -0.61
CA SER A 115 -3.40 18.28 -0.36
C SER A 115 -2.33 17.82 0.63
N GLY A 116 -1.07 17.83 0.21
CA GLY A 116 0.05 17.27 0.99
C GLY A 116 0.47 15.84 0.62
N ALA A 117 -0.24 15.17 -0.28
CA ALA A 117 0.28 13.93 -0.86
C ALA A 117 1.47 14.21 -1.80
N GLN A 118 2.63 13.62 -1.51
CA GLN A 118 3.89 13.89 -2.20
C GLN A 118 4.35 12.68 -3.00
N PRO A 119 4.67 12.82 -4.30
CA PRO A 119 5.37 11.77 -5.03
C PRO A 119 6.81 11.68 -4.50
N ILE A 120 7.18 10.54 -3.92
CA ILE A 120 8.51 10.33 -3.31
C ILE A 120 9.41 9.43 -4.14
N LYS A 121 8.86 8.54 -4.97
CA LYS A 121 9.61 7.70 -5.91
C LYS A 121 8.87 7.60 -7.24
N ARG A 122 9.64 7.50 -8.32
CA ARG A 122 9.15 7.18 -9.66
C ARG A 122 10.14 6.30 -10.39
N TRP A 123 9.65 5.49 -11.30
CA TRP A 123 10.49 4.60 -12.09
C TRP A 123 9.83 4.28 -13.43
N GLU A 124 10.65 4.18 -14.48
CA GLU A 124 10.22 3.79 -15.80
C GLU A 124 10.72 2.38 -16.12
N ALA A 125 9.82 1.47 -16.44
CA ALA A 125 10.16 0.14 -16.91
C ALA A 125 10.71 0.18 -18.35
N PRO A 126 11.52 -0.82 -18.76
CA PRO A 126 12.06 -0.91 -20.11
C PRO A 126 11.00 -0.92 -21.22
N ASP A 127 9.77 -1.28 -20.90
CA ASP A 127 8.64 -1.30 -21.82
C ASP A 127 7.89 0.05 -21.90
N GLY A 128 8.35 1.08 -21.17
CA GLY A 128 7.72 2.40 -21.09
C GLY A 128 6.57 2.51 -20.07
N THR A 129 6.40 1.50 -19.20
CA THR A 129 5.45 1.57 -18.08
C THR A 129 6.03 2.43 -16.96
N TRP A 130 5.26 3.41 -16.48
CA TRP A 130 5.64 4.30 -15.39
C TRP A 130 5.03 3.85 -14.07
N TRP A 131 5.84 3.90 -13.03
CA TRP A 131 5.51 3.60 -11.65
C TRP A 131 5.71 4.85 -10.80
N TYR A 132 4.75 5.15 -9.94
CA TYR A 132 4.82 6.23 -8.97
C TYR A 132 4.50 5.71 -7.58
N LEU A 133 5.26 6.18 -6.61
CA LEU A 133 5.00 6.01 -5.19
C LEU A 133 4.69 7.39 -4.61
N VAL A 134 3.50 7.54 -4.05
CA VAL A 134 3.03 8.74 -3.37
C VAL A 134 2.94 8.46 -1.88
N GLU A 135 3.48 9.36 -1.08
CA GLU A 135 3.37 9.34 0.37
C GLU A 135 2.34 10.36 0.85
N TYR A 136 1.57 9.99 1.87
CA TYR A 136 0.67 10.87 2.59
C TYR A 136 0.83 10.68 4.09
N LYS A 137 1.16 11.74 4.82
CA LYS A 137 1.38 11.65 6.26
C LYS A 137 0.06 11.41 7.01
N LYS A 138 0.05 10.51 8.00
CA LYS A 138 -1.11 10.21 8.84
C LYS A 138 -1.59 11.43 9.61
N SER A 139 -0.67 12.34 9.99
CA SER A 139 -1.03 13.64 10.58
C SER A 139 -1.90 14.50 9.66
N ASN A 140 -1.62 14.49 8.35
CA ASN A 140 -2.44 15.20 7.37
C ASN A 140 -3.82 14.53 7.22
N ALA A 141 -3.87 13.20 7.23
CA ALA A 141 -5.12 12.43 7.22
C ALA A 141 -6.00 12.81 8.42
N ARG A 142 -5.41 12.81 9.62
CA ARG A 142 -6.12 13.21 10.85
C ARG A 142 -6.65 14.64 10.77
N THR A 143 -5.82 15.59 10.32
CA THR A 143 -6.23 16.99 10.18
C THR A 143 -7.35 17.15 9.16
N ALA A 144 -7.28 16.47 8.02
CA ALA A 144 -8.31 16.53 6.99
C ALA A 144 -9.66 16.00 7.50
N VAL A 145 -9.68 14.84 8.16
CA VAL A 145 -10.90 14.27 8.74
C VAL A 145 -11.44 15.15 9.86
N ALA A 146 -10.58 15.70 10.73
CA ALA A 146 -10.99 16.64 11.78
C ALA A 146 -11.69 17.88 11.19
N SER A 147 -11.11 18.48 10.14
CA SER A 147 -11.70 19.64 9.48
C SER A 147 -13.06 19.35 8.85
N ILE A 148 -13.24 18.15 8.27
CA ILE A 148 -14.53 17.73 7.71
C ILE A 148 -15.57 17.58 8.83
N LEU A 149 -15.19 16.91 9.93
CA LEU A 149 -16.09 16.70 11.07
C LEU A 149 -16.49 18.02 11.74
N GLU A 150 -15.59 19.01 11.82
CA GLU A 150 -15.86 20.34 12.37
C GLU A 150 -16.85 21.14 11.49
N ASN A 151 -16.80 20.95 10.17
CA ASN A 151 -17.68 21.65 9.23
C ASN A 151 -19.11 21.06 9.20
N GLU A 152 -19.30 19.82 9.62
CA GLU A 152 -20.62 19.16 9.71
C GLU A 152 -21.34 19.46 11.04
N GLU A 153 -21.31 20.72 11.46
CA GLU A 153 -21.78 21.23 12.76
C GLU A 153 -23.19 20.77 13.17
N ALA A 154 -24.07 20.50 12.22
CA ALA A 154 -25.47 20.14 12.49
C ALA A 154 -25.68 18.72 13.03
N ALA A 155 -24.71 17.81 12.84
CA ALA A 155 -24.85 16.39 13.17
C ALA A 155 -23.96 15.95 14.35
N PHE A 156 -22.94 16.72 14.71
CA PHE A 156 -21.93 16.30 15.68
C PHE A 156 -21.77 17.32 16.82
N ALA A 157 -22.32 17.02 18.00
CA ALA A 157 -21.90 17.67 19.22
C ALA A 157 -20.39 17.43 19.43
N GLN A 158 -19.67 18.45 19.88
CA GLN A 158 -18.21 18.48 20.06
C GLN A 158 -17.61 17.20 20.73
N PHE A 159 -18.34 16.58 21.63
CA PHE A 159 -18.01 15.33 22.29
C PHE A 159 -17.91 14.13 21.31
N LYS A 160 -18.79 14.05 20.33
CA LYS A 160 -18.82 12.94 19.36
C LYS A 160 -17.68 13.03 18.34
N ALA A 161 -17.27 14.25 17.97
CA ALA A 161 -16.13 14.47 17.09
C ALA A 161 -14.82 13.99 17.74
N GLN A 162 -14.61 14.24 19.02
CA GLN A 162 -13.41 13.76 19.74
C GLN A 162 -13.35 12.24 19.79
N GLN A 163 -14.46 11.56 20.10
CA GLN A 163 -14.51 10.11 20.09
C GLN A 163 -14.22 9.53 18.70
N ALA A 164 -14.77 10.11 17.65
CA ALA A 164 -14.49 9.68 16.28
C ALA A 164 -13.01 9.83 15.91
N LEU A 165 -12.36 10.91 16.32
CA LEU A 165 -10.92 11.10 16.10
C LEU A 165 -10.04 10.12 16.88
N GLU A 166 -10.41 9.78 18.12
CA GLU A 166 -9.73 8.74 18.89
C GLU A 166 -9.86 7.36 18.23
N MET A 167 -11.02 7.08 17.61
CA MET A 167 -11.22 5.85 16.84
C MET A 167 -10.40 5.83 15.55
N LEU A 168 -10.30 6.97 14.86
CA LEU A 168 -9.42 7.10 13.70
C LEU A 168 -7.96 6.86 14.08
N ASP A 169 -7.48 7.46 15.16
CA ASP A 169 -6.12 7.26 15.66
C ASP A 169 -5.85 5.77 16.00
N ARG A 170 -6.83 5.07 16.57
CA ARG A 170 -6.77 3.62 16.78
C ARG A 170 -6.67 2.83 15.48
N GLN A 171 -7.42 3.19 14.43
CA GLN A 171 -7.35 2.51 13.13
C GLN A 171 -6.01 2.79 12.43
N LEU A 172 -5.52 4.01 12.48
CA LEU A 172 -4.19 4.38 11.99
C LEU A 172 -3.08 3.59 12.69
N GLY A 173 -3.18 3.39 14.01
CA GLY A 173 -2.25 2.57 14.78
C GLY A 173 -2.34 1.06 14.48
N LYS A 174 -3.52 0.52 14.20
CA LYS A 174 -3.68 -0.90 13.79
C LYS A 174 -2.98 -1.21 12.47
N GLN A 175 -2.89 -0.26 11.54
CA GLN A 175 -2.18 -0.40 10.28
C GLN A 175 -0.65 -0.53 10.43
N GLU A 176 -0.11 -0.17 11.61
CA GLU A 176 1.32 -0.24 11.92
C GLU A 176 1.79 -1.64 12.35
N ARG A 177 0.85 -2.56 12.62
CA ARG A 177 1.18 -3.89 13.11
C ARG A 177 1.26 -4.87 11.93
N PRO A 178 2.46 -5.24 11.42
CA PRO A 178 2.57 -6.32 10.47
C PRO A 178 1.98 -7.59 11.10
N LEU A 179 1.21 -8.35 10.29
CA LEU A 179 0.75 -9.67 10.69
C LEU A 179 1.96 -10.48 11.15
N ARG A 180 2.08 -10.74 12.43
CA ARG A 180 3.07 -11.65 12.96
C ARG A 180 2.68 -13.03 12.45
N VAL A 181 3.36 -13.50 11.43
CA VAL A 181 3.28 -14.89 11.00
C VAL A 181 4.05 -15.67 12.07
N ASP A 182 3.31 -16.22 13.03
CA ASP A 182 3.88 -17.18 13.98
C ASP A 182 4.26 -18.43 13.18
N SER A 183 5.57 -18.65 13.06
CA SER A 183 6.20 -19.83 12.47
C SER A 183 6.33 -20.95 13.50
#